data_42e99b4c860cc91cc0eb75b0d657fa09
#
_entry.id   42e99b4c860cc91cc0eb75b0d657fa09
#
_cell.length_a   1.000
_cell.length_b   1.000
_cell.length_c   1.000
_cell.angle_alpha   90.00
_cell.angle_beta   90.00
_cell.angle_gamma   90.00
#
_symmetry.space_group_name_H-M   'P 1'
#
loop_
_entity.id
_entity.type
_entity.pdbx_description
1 polymer ?
#
loop_
_entity_poly.entity_id
_entity_poly.type
_entity_poly.pdbx_seq_one_letter_code
_entity_poly.pdbx_strand_id
1 'polypeptide(L)'
;AELAGIIQSGVSKDVIWGKVSSEDKARLQKHSRALMEFFLSRISNRRDPNSRLGTAVLADIDRGFWRLYGDNRYAGYESDQKPAVCAPSETEKTRKVVKYNVMSEQVKRRDDTGWDISHARRLVHALDALERNRAAMKNVFSLADAQLPTSALTKAFANTLIAVVWNGDMENPLFSNYLSGANGWYRVAYDIGIGQCREGTPPFGLTISFPTGGYITWARHNPTIGLLGQRLYELTSSKDGKVNPF
;
A
#
# COMPACT_ATOMS: atom_id res chain seq x y z
N ALA A 1 -7.33 -10.37 -13.27
CA ALA A 1 -6.18 -11.13 -13.77
C ALA A 1 -6.37 -12.62 -13.53
N GLU A 2 -6.63 -13.05 -12.29
CA GLU A 2 -6.83 -14.49 -11.96
C GLU A 2 -7.98 -15.10 -12.75
N LEU A 3 -9.11 -14.41 -12.87
CA LEU A 3 -10.23 -14.88 -13.71
C LEU A 3 -9.80 -15.10 -15.18
N ALA A 4 -8.98 -14.23 -15.74
CA ALA A 4 -8.46 -14.41 -17.10
C ALA A 4 -7.57 -15.66 -17.20
N GLY A 5 -6.72 -15.91 -16.18
CA GLY A 5 -5.89 -17.10 -16.09
C GLY A 5 -6.73 -18.38 -16.04
N ILE A 6 -7.77 -18.40 -15.21
CA ILE A 6 -8.71 -19.53 -15.11
C ILE A 6 -9.42 -19.77 -16.46
N ILE A 7 -9.91 -18.73 -17.10
CA ILE A 7 -10.56 -18.84 -18.42
C ILE A 7 -9.58 -19.41 -19.46
N GLN A 8 -8.32 -18.97 -19.44
CA GLN A 8 -7.31 -19.42 -20.41
C GLN A 8 -6.81 -20.84 -20.15
N SER A 9 -6.89 -21.35 -18.92
CA SER A 9 -6.30 -22.64 -18.50
C SER A 9 -6.90 -23.89 -19.16
N GLY A 10 -7.77 -23.74 -20.14
CA GLY A 10 -8.29 -24.83 -20.98
C GLY A 10 -9.55 -25.51 -20.45
N VAL A 11 -9.63 -25.80 -19.17
CA VAL A 11 -10.81 -26.45 -18.56
C VAL A 11 -12.03 -25.54 -18.58
N SER A 12 -11.82 -24.24 -18.51
CA SER A 12 -12.90 -23.25 -18.41
C SER A 12 -13.14 -22.50 -19.72
N LYS A 13 -12.25 -22.59 -20.74
CA LYS A 13 -12.36 -21.81 -21.96
C LYS A 13 -13.64 -22.12 -22.73
N ASP A 14 -13.94 -23.39 -22.93
CA ASP A 14 -15.13 -23.83 -23.68
C ASP A 14 -16.36 -23.92 -22.76
N VAL A 15 -16.17 -24.28 -21.51
CA VAL A 15 -17.28 -24.49 -20.55
C VAL A 15 -17.82 -23.15 -20.03
N ILE A 16 -16.97 -22.18 -19.70
CA ILE A 16 -17.39 -20.91 -19.12
C ILE A 16 -17.38 -19.81 -20.18
N TRP A 17 -16.21 -19.56 -20.81
CA TRP A 17 -16.05 -18.44 -21.74
C TRP A 17 -16.81 -18.63 -23.04
N GLY A 18 -16.93 -19.89 -23.52
CA GLY A 18 -17.74 -20.23 -24.68
C GLY A 18 -19.21 -19.89 -24.50
N LYS A 19 -19.74 -19.99 -23.28
CA LYS A 19 -21.15 -19.71 -22.95
C LYS A 19 -21.45 -18.23 -22.67
N VAL A 20 -20.44 -17.39 -22.51
CA VAL A 20 -20.62 -15.94 -22.33
C VAL A 20 -21.03 -15.32 -23.65
N SER A 21 -22.06 -14.50 -23.65
CA SER A 21 -22.54 -13.80 -24.85
C SER A 21 -21.46 -12.87 -25.44
N SER A 22 -21.55 -12.59 -26.72
CA SER A 22 -20.63 -11.64 -27.37
C SER A 22 -20.72 -10.25 -26.77
N GLU A 23 -21.93 -9.82 -26.37
CA GLU A 23 -22.17 -8.55 -25.71
C GLU A 23 -21.48 -8.49 -24.34
N ASP A 24 -21.64 -9.53 -23.53
CA ASP A 24 -21.00 -9.61 -22.20
C ASP A 24 -19.47 -9.66 -22.32
N LYS A 25 -18.94 -10.38 -23.30
CA LYS A 25 -17.50 -10.38 -23.59
C LYS A 25 -16.99 -8.99 -23.91
N ALA A 26 -17.68 -8.27 -24.80
CA ALA A 26 -17.32 -6.90 -25.16
C ALA A 26 -17.39 -5.96 -23.95
N ARG A 27 -18.42 -6.10 -23.10
CA ARG A 27 -18.56 -5.34 -21.87
C ARG A 27 -17.43 -5.62 -20.89
N LEU A 28 -17.07 -6.87 -20.65
CA LEU A 28 -15.95 -7.26 -19.79
C LEU A 28 -14.62 -6.74 -20.31
N GLN A 29 -14.38 -6.80 -21.61
CA GLN A 29 -13.17 -6.25 -22.23
C GLN A 29 -13.09 -4.73 -22.05
N LYS A 30 -14.19 -4.01 -22.29
CA LYS A 30 -14.27 -2.56 -22.07
C LYS A 30 -13.98 -2.19 -20.60
N HIS A 31 -14.61 -2.89 -19.64
CA HIS A 31 -14.40 -2.62 -18.23
C HIS A 31 -12.97 -2.96 -17.79
N SER A 32 -12.41 -4.08 -18.26
CA SER A 32 -11.03 -4.45 -17.95
C SER A 32 -10.03 -3.42 -18.46
N ARG A 33 -10.26 -2.87 -19.63
CA ARG A 33 -9.44 -1.79 -20.20
C ARG A 33 -9.52 -0.53 -19.33
N ALA A 34 -10.73 -0.07 -19.03
CA ALA A 34 -10.95 1.11 -18.21
C ALA A 34 -10.32 0.97 -16.81
N LEU A 35 -10.41 -0.22 -16.20
CA LEU A 35 -9.78 -0.49 -14.88
C LEU A 35 -8.26 -0.43 -14.96
N MET A 36 -7.64 -0.97 -16.01
CA MET A 36 -6.19 -0.91 -16.17
C MET A 36 -5.71 0.50 -16.47
N GLU A 37 -6.39 1.24 -17.32
CA GLU A 37 -6.09 2.63 -17.61
C GLU A 37 -6.21 3.49 -16.35
N PHE A 38 -7.28 3.32 -15.57
CA PHE A 38 -7.45 3.99 -14.28
C PHE A 38 -6.33 3.63 -13.31
N PHE A 39 -6.02 2.33 -13.13
CA PHE A 39 -4.94 1.90 -12.24
C PHE A 39 -3.61 2.54 -12.62
N LEU A 40 -3.22 2.47 -13.89
CA LEU A 40 -1.96 3.04 -14.36
C LEU A 40 -1.92 4.57 -14.24
N SER A 41 -3.06 5.26 -14.44
CA SER A 41 -3.15 6.72 -14.30
C SER A 41 -2.94 7.21 -12.87
N ARG A 42 -3.11 6.33 -11.87
CA ARG A 42 -2.92 6.64 -10.45
C ARG A 42 -1.47 6.46 -9.97
N ILE A 43 -0.61 5.92 -10.83
CA ILE A 43 0.79 5.66 -10.51
C ILE A 43 1.65 6.82 -11.02
N SER A 44 2.51 7.32 -10.15
CA SER A 44 3.55 8.26 -10.49
C SER A 44 4.92 7.60 -10.41
N ASN A 45 5.73 7.79 -11.44
CA ASN A 45 7.12 7.34 -11.47
C ASN A 45 8.05 8.54 -11.41
N ARG A 46 9.15 8.43 -10.66
CA ARG A 46 10.21 9.41 -10.64
C ARG A 46 11.57 8.74 -10.71
N ARG A 47 12.50 9.36 -11.40
CA ARG A 47 13.92 8.96 -11.36
C ARG A 47 14.57 9.68 -10.20
N ASP A 48 15.19 8.93 -9.33
CA ASP A 48 15.97 9.47 -8.21
C ASP A 48 17.45 9.16 -8.46
N PRO A 49 18.28 10.17 -8.76
CA PRO A 49 19.70 9.96 -9.04
C PRO A 49 20.53 9.74 -7.77
N ASN A 50 20.02 10.14 -6.61
CA ASN A 50 20.72 10.17 -5.34
C ASN A 50 20.09 9.25 -4.29
N SER A 51 19.31 8.26 -4.72
CA SER A 51 18.74 7.29 -3.77
C SER A 51 19.85 6.45 -3.16
N ARG A 52 19.57 5.83 -2.01
CA ARG A 52 20.51 4.85 -1.41
C ARG A 52 20.77 3.62 -2.30
N LEU A 53 20.05 3.49 -3.41
CA LEU A 53 20.27 2.49 -4.46
C LEU A 53 21.10 3.04 -5.63
N GLY A 54 21.67 4.25 -5.53
CA GLY A 54 22.18 5.00 -6.67
C GLY A 54 21.03 5.55 -7.52
N THR A 55 21.24 5.66 -8.83
CA THR A 55 20.16 6.09 -9.74
C THR A 55 19.10 5.01 -9.85
N ALA A 56 17.91 5.27 -9.34
CA ALA A 56 16.80 4.33 -9.35
C ALA A 56 15.50 4.98 -9.85
N VAL A 57 14.63 4.15 -10.45
CA VAL A 57 13.23 4.54 -10.70
C VAL A 57 12.41 4.11 -9.49
N LEU A 58 11.65 5.05 -8.96
CA LEU A 58 10.77 4.88 -7.82
C LEU A 58 9.32 5.08 -8.29
N ALA A 59 8.38 4.34 -7.72
CA ALA A 59 6.95 4.46 -8.00
C ALA A 59 6.17 4.79 -6.72
N ASP A 60 5.13 5.59 -6.88
CA ASP A 60 4.13 5.87 -5.84
C ASP A 60 2.73 5.75 -6.44
N ILE A 61 1.72 5.57 -5.61
CA ILE A 61 0.33 5.46 -6.03
C ILE A 61 -0.54 6.42 -5.25
N ASP A 62 -1.48 7.05 -5.95
CA ASP A 62 -2.49 7.97 -5.38
C ASP A 62 -1.89 9.08 -4.53
N ARG A 63 -0.71 9.58 -4.88
CA ARG A 63 -0.07 10.67 -4.17
C ARG A 63 -0.98 11.89 -4.12
N GLY A 64 -1.23 12.40 -2.92
CA GLY A 64 -2.15 13.52 -2.68
C GLY A 64 -3.64 13.17 -2.79
N PHE A 65 -4.00 11.91 -3.05
CA PHE A 65 -5.40 11.51 -3.19
C PHE A 65 -6.18 11.63 -1.87
N TRP A 66 -5.56 11.33 -0.76
CA TRP A 66 -6.22 11.33 0.56
C TRP A 66 -6.71 12.71 1.02
N ARG A 67 -6.15 13.79 0.49
CA ARG A 67 -6.65 15.15 0.75
C ARG A 67 -8.10 15.38 0.31
N LEU A 68 -8.60 14.53 -0.60
CA LEU A 68 -9.97 14.60 -1.11
C LEU A 68 -11.00 14.01 -0.14
N TYR A 69 -10.55 13.27 0.87
CA TYR A 69 -11.43 12.79 1.93
C TYR A 69 -11.71 13.89 2.95
N GLY A 70 -12.99 14.06 3.27
CA GLY A 70 -13.43 15.06 4.25
C GLY A 70 -13.06 14.74 5.70
N ASP A 71 -12.61 13.51 5.96
CA ASP A 71 -12.18 13.05 7.28
C ASP A 71 -10.66 12.83 7.34
N ASN A 72 -10.15 12.56 8.53
CA ASN A 72 -8.72 12.33 8.78
C ASN A 72 -8.30 10.86 8.58
N ARG A 73 -9.13 10.06 7.95
CA ARG A 73 -8.99 8.60 7.84
C ARG A 73 -7.61 8.14 7.36
N TYR A 74 -7.06 8.85 6.40
CA TYR A 74 -5.79 8.49 5.77
C TYR A 74 -4.77 9.63 5.78
N ALA A 75 -5.09 10.73 6.45
CA ALA A 75 -4.17 11.86 6.54
C ALA A 75 -2.92 11.46 7.32
N GLY A 76 -1.77 11.90 6.83
CA GLY A 76 -0.51 11.88 7.55
C GLY A 76 -0.31 13.21 8.26
N TYR A 77 0.17 13.18 9.48
CA TYR A 77 0.50 14.37 10.26
C TYR A 77 1.98 14.35 10.63
N GLU A 78 2.67 15.43 10.36
CA GLU A 78 4.05 15.62 10.80
C GLU A 78 4.05 16.22 12.19
N SER A 79 4.41 15.44 13.17
CA SER A 79 4.63 15.92 14.55
C SER A 79 5.30 14.84 15.37
N ASP A 80 6.21 15.25 16.27
CA ASP A 80 6.76 14.40 17.32
C ASP A 80 5.74 14.21 18.46
N GLN A 81 4.72 15.06 18.53
CA GLN A 81 3.64 14.98 19.50
C GLN A 81 2.41 14.30 18.91
N LYS A 82 1.60 13.69 19.74
CA LYS A 82 0.31 13.14 19.32
C LYS A 82 -0.58 14.24 18.73
N PRO A 83 -1.04 14.09 17.50
CA PRO A 83 -1.87 15.13 16.86
C PRO A 83 -3.31 15.16 17.39
N ALA A 84 -3.74 14.12 18.08
CA ALA A 84 -5.05 14.06 18.72
C ALA A 84 -4.98 13.31 20.05
N VAL A 85 -5.81 13.69 20.98
CA VAL A 85 -6.04 13.01 22.25
C VAL A 85 -7.49 12.58 22.38
N CYS A 86 -7.72 11.47 23.05
CA CYS A 86 -9.05 10.99 23.36
C CYS A 86 -9.53 11.64 24.67
N ALA A 87 -10.51 12.54 24.56
CA ALA A 87 -11.12 13.18 25.72
C ALA A 87 -12.55 12.65 25.95
N PRO A 88 -12.98 12.44 27.18
CA PRO A 88 -14.35 12.04 27.48
C PRO A 88 -15.33 13.15 27.06
N SER A 89 -16.46 12.76 26.49
CA SER A 89 -17.54 13.71 26.20
C SER A 89 -18.24 14.09 27.49
N GLU A 90 -18.31 15.36 27.80
CA GLU A 90 -19.02 15.89 28.99
C GLU A 90 -20.53 15.71 28.89
N THR A 91 -21.08 15.48 27.69
CA THR A 91 -22.53 15.49 27.42
C THR A 91 -23.24 14.15 27.50
N GLU A 92 -22.52 13.02 27.56
CA GLU A 92 -23.13 11.70 27.62
C GLU A 92 -22.49 10.81 28.69
N LYS A 93 -22.97 10.92 29.92
CA LYS A 93 -22.54 10.07 31.06
C LYS A 93 -22.86 8.57 30.89
N THR A 94 -23.71 8.19 29.94
CA THR A 94 -24.18 6.82 29.75
C THR A 94 -23.64 6.12 28.51
N ARG A 95 -23.12 6.85 27.55
CA ARG A 95 -22.36 6.31 26.40
C ARG A 95 -20.94 6.80 26.51
N LYS A 96 -19.95 5.90 26.40
CA LYS A 96 -18.54 6.24 26.31
C LYS A 96 -18.23 6.89 24.94
N VAL A 97 -18.91 7.97 24.62
CA VAL A 97 -18.59 8.80 23.46
C VAL A 97 -17.41 9.65 23.82
N VAL A 98 -16.37 9.53 23.05
CA VAL A 98 -15.11 10.23 23.27
C VAL A 98 -14.96 11.24 22.14
N LYS A 99 -14.74 12.53 22.49
CA LYS A 99 -14.40 13.57 21.52
C LYS A 99 -12.91 13.54 21.21
N TYR A 100 -12.60 13.80 19.96
CA TYR A 100 -11.22 13.95 19.51
C TYR A 100 -10.85 15.43 19.45
N ASN A 101 -9.73 15.78 20.04
CA ASN A 101 -9.14 17.09 19.87
C ASN A 101 -7.92 16.94 18.97
N VAL A 102 -8.04 17.36 17.70
CA VAL A 102 -6.88 17.52 16.85
C VAL A 102 -6.20 18.83 17.23
N MET A 103 -4.93 18.78 17.59
CA MET A 103 -4.14 19.97 17.91
C MET A 103 -3.76 20.68 16.59
N SER A 104 -4.75 21.29 15.93
CA SER A 104 -4.66 21.79 14.54
C SER A 104 -3.62 22.88 14.33
N GLU A 105 -3.29 23.65 15.37
CA GLU A 105 -2.35 24.77 15.27
C GLU A 105 -0.87 24.34 15.30
N GLN A 106 -0.58 23.16 15.82
CA GLN A 106 0.79 22.66 16.01
C GLN A 106 1.14 21.51 15.07
N VAL A 107 0.14 20.91 14.44
CA VAL A 107 0.32 19.68 13.65
C VAL A 107 -0.14 19.88 12.23
N LYS A 108 0.81 19.86 11.29
CA LYS A 108 0.52 20.01 9.87
C LYS A 108 0.08 18.68 9.26
N ARG A 109 -1.09 18.71 8.63
CA ARG A 109 -1.50 17.64 7.73
C ARG A 109 -0.64 17.67 6.46
N ARG A 110 -0.17 16.51 6.03
CA ARG A 110 0.47 16.37 4.72
C ARG A 110 -0.57 16.13 3.65
N ASP A 111 -0.54 16.95 2.62
CA ASP A 111 -1.48 16.83 1.50
C ASP A 111 -0.95 15.94 0.37
N ASP A 112 0.34 15.60 0.38
CA ASP A 112 1.03 14.87 -0.69
C ASP A 112 1.29 13.39 -0.36
N THR A 113 0.71 12.85 0.70
CA THR A 113 0.83 11.43 1.01
C THR A 113 0.06 10.58 0.01
N GLY A 114 0.68 9.47 -0.41
CA GLY A 114 0.04 8.40 -1.15
C GLY A 114 -0.52 7.34 -0.19
N TRP A 115 -0.54 6.09 -0.64
CA TRP A 115 -1.00 4.99 0.20
C TRP A 115 -0.05 4.77 1.37
N ASP A 116 -0.62 4.50 2.55
CA ASP A 116 0.15 3.95 3.65
C ASP A 116 0.57 2.50 3.33
N ILE A 117 1.63 2.03 3.99
CA ILE A 117 2.20 0.70 3.69
C ILE A 117 1.28 -0.46 4.07
N SER A 118 0.29 -0.25 4.96
CA SER A 118 -0.69 -1.29 5.28
C SER A 118 -1.74 -1.48 4.16
N HIS A 119 -2.00 -0.45 3.37
CA HIS A 119 -2.82 -0.53 2.16
C HIS A 119 -2.00 -0.89 0.93
N ALA A 120 -0.79 -0.33 0.80
CA ALA A 120 0.09 -0.57 -0.34
C ALA A 120 0.52 -2.06 -0.48
N ARG A 121 0.43 -2.86 0.58
CA ARG A 121 0.63 -4.32 0.51
C ARG A 121 -0.29 -5.02 -0.51
N ARG A 122 -1.45 -4.42 -0.82
CA ARG A 122 -2.35 -4.96 -1.85
C ARG A 122 -1.73 -4.93 -3.24
N LEU A 123 -0.80 -4.00 -3.50
CA LEU A 123 -0.05 -3.93 -4.76
C LEU A 123 0.82 -5.17 -4.96
N VAL A 124 1.32 -5.78 -3.89
CA VAL A 124 2.14 -6.99 -3.97
C VAL A 124 1.38 -8.08 -4.70
N HIS A 125 0.17 -8.37 -4.24
CA HIS A 125 -0.67 -9.40 -4.84
C HIS A 125 -1.24 -8.99 -6.20
N ALA A 126 -1.63 -7.73 -6.34
CA ALA A 126 -2.22 -7.22 -7.59
C ALA A 126 -1.20 -7.26 -8.74
N LEU A 127 0.02 -6.75 -8.52
CA LEU A 127 1.08 -6.74 -9.53
C LEU A 127 1.55 -8.14 -9.88
N ASP A 128 1.69 -9.02 -8.88
CA ASP A 128 2.05 -10.42 -9.11
C ASP A 128 0.98 -11.15 -9.93
N ALA A 129 -0.30 -10.97 -9.61
CA ALA A 129 -1.40 -11.56 -10.35
C ALA A 129 -1.46 -11.06 -11.80
N LEU A 130 -1.23 -9.76 -12.03
CA LEU A 130 -1.20 -9.16 -13.36
C LEU A 130 0.00 -9.65 -14.17
N GLU A 131 1.17 -9.81 -13.55
CA GLU A 131 2.37 -10.32 -14.21
C GLU A 131 2.19 -11.78 -14.62
N ARG A 132 1.75 -12.65 -13.69
CA ARG A 132 1.53 -14.08 -13.95
C ARG A 132 0.47 -14.34 -15.01
N ASN A 133 -0.58 -13.55 -15.03
CA ASN A 133 -1.70 -13.72 -15.95
C ASN A 133 -1.64 -12.77 -17.16
N ARG A 134 -0.48 -12.16 -17.44
CA ARG A 134 -0.35 -11.18 -18.52
C ARG A 134 -0.84 -11.69 -19.88
N ALA A 135 -0.43 -12.89 -20.27
CA ALA A 135 -0.87 -13.50 -21.53
C ALA A 135 -2.39 -13.72 -21.54
N ALA A 136 -2.95 -14.19 -20.44
CA ALA A 136 -4.38 -14.40 -20.30
C ALA A 136 -5.18 -13.07 -20.38
N MET A 137 -4.69 -12.03 -19.75
CA MET A 137 -5.30 -10.69 -19.85
C MET A 137 -5.34 -10.17 -21.27
N LYS A 138 -4.29 -10.40 -22.05
CA LYS A 138 -4.24 -10.04 -23.47
C LYS A 138 -5.23 -10.86 -24.28
N ASN A 139 -5.25 -12.17 -24.10
CA ASN A 139 -6.04 -13.08 -24.90
C ASN A 139 -7.53 -13.02 -24.59
N VAL A 140 -7.90 -12.96 -23.29
CA VAL A 140 -9.31 -13.00 -22.85
C VAL A 140 -9.94 -11.61 -22.91
N PHE A 141 -9.23 -10.60 -22.43
CA PHE A 141 -9.77 -9.25 -22.33
C PHE A 141 -9.26 -8.29 -23.42
N SER A 142 -8.51 -8.81 -24.40
CA SER A 142 -8.01 -8.04 -25.54
C SER A 142 -7.22 -6.78 -25.13
N LEU A 143 -6.41 -6.89 -24.06
CA LEU A 143 -5.58 -5.81 -23.59
C LEU A 143 -4.26 -5.75 -24.35
N ALA A 144 -3.85 -4.56 -24.75
CA ALA A 144 -2.53 -4.34 -25.34
C ALA A 144 -1.44 -4.38 -24.26
N ASP A 145 -0.20 -4.65 -24.66
CA ASP A 145 0.95 -4.65 -23.73
C ASP A 145 1.11 -3.33 -22.98
N ALA A 146 0.88 -2.21 -23.65
CA ALA A 146 0.96 -0.89 -23.04
C ALA A 146 -0.12 -0.61 -21.98
N GLN A 147 -1.19 -1.40 -21.96
CA GLN A 147 -2.28 -1.28 -20.98
C GLN A 147 -2.05 -2.14 -19.72
N LEU A 148 -0.97 -2.88 -19.66
CA LEU A 148 -0.64 -3.76 -18.55
C LEU A 148 0.63 -3.31 -17.86
N PRO A 149 0.68 -3.37 -16.50
CA PRO A 149 1.91 -3.09 -15.77
C PRO A 149 3.02 -4.06 -16.19
N THR A 150 4.24 -3.60 -16.16
CA THR A 150 5.42 -4.40 -16.45
C THR A 150 6.18 -4.75 -15.17
N SER A 151 7.09 -5.71 -15.24
CA SER A 151 8.01 -6.02 -14.13
C SER A 151 8.86 -4.81 -13.71
N ALA A 152 9.12 -3.87 -14.63
CA ALA A 152 9.79 -2.62 -14.32
C ALA A 152 8.99 -1.75 -13.33
N LEU A 153 7.65 -1.77 -13.41
CA LEU A 153 6.81 -1.08 -12.44
C LEU A 153 6.89 -1.74 -11.06
N THR A 154 6.83 -3.07 -10.99
CA THR A 154 7.01 -3.80 -9.72
C THR A 154 8.39 -3.51 -9.10
N LYS A 155 9.44 -3.49 -9.94
CA LYS A 155 10.79 -3.09 -9.51
C LYS A 155 10.82 -1.65 -8.99
N ALA A 156 10.11 -0.72 -9.61
CA ALA A 156 10.06 0.66 -9.15
C ALA A 156 9.41 0.78 -7.75
N PHE A 157 8.33 0.04 -7.48
CA PHE A 157 7.73 -0.04 -6.13
C PHE A 157 8.68 -0.72 -5.12
N ALA A 158 9.35 -1.80 -5.50
CA ALA A 158 10.36 -2.46 -4.67
C ALA A 158 11.51 -1.51 -4.32
N ASN A 159 11.97 -0.71 -5.28
CA ASN A 159 12.98 0.32 -5.06
C ASN A 159 12.47 1.41 -4.11
N THR A 160 11.21 1.85 -4.25
CA THR A 160 10.60 2.83 -3.34
C THR A 160 10.63 2.33 -1.90
N LEU A 161 10.28 1.07 -1.68
CA LEU A 161 10.29 0.47 -0.35
C LEU A 161 11.68 0.58 0.31
N ILE A 162 12.75 0.37 -0.45
CA ILE A 162 14.13 0.43 0.06
C ILE A 162 14.67 1.86 0.09
N ALA A 163 14.42 2.65 -0.95
CA ALA A 163 15.05 3.96 -1.08
C ALA A 163 14.48 5.01 -0.12
N VAL A 164 13.16 4.95 0.15
CA VAL A 164 12.47 6.02 0.88
C VAL A 164 11.59 5.56 2.04
N VAL A 165 11.12 4.31 2.03
CA VAL A 165 10.23 3.81 3.09
C VAL A 165 11.02 3.21 4.25
N TRP A 166 12.03 2.40 3.96
CA TRP A 166 12.94 1.84 4.96
C TRP A 166 13.83 2.94 5.56
N ASN A 167 14.01 2.93 6.91
CA ASN A 167 14.86 3.89 7.62
C ASN A 167 16.36 3.79 7.27
N GLY A 168 16.81 2.71 6.62
CA GLY A 168 18.20 2.49 6.24
C GLY A 168 19.04 1.83 7.32
N ASP A 169 18.46 1.48 8.45
CA ASP A 169 19.13 0.81 9.56
C ASP A 169 18.82 -0.70 9.53
N MET A 170 19.87 -1.52 9.32
CA MET A 170 19.73 -2.98 9.29
C MET A 170 19.68 -3.57 10.70
N GLU A 171 20.22 -2.88 11.69
CA GLU A 171 20.20 -3.36 13.08
C GLU A 171 18.83 -3.14 13.73
N ASN A 172 18.14 -2.06 13.34
CA ASN A 172 16.80 -1.73 13.78
C ASN A 172 15.92 -1.32 12.58
N PRO A 173 15.49 -2.28 11.74
CA PRO A 173 14.75 -1.96 10.52
C PRO A 173 13.35 -1.44 10.85
N LEU A 174 13.08 -0.21 10.47
CA LEU A 174 11.78 0.44 10.59
C LEU A 174 11.30 0.92 9.21
N PHE A 175 9.98 1.00 9.05
CA PHE A 175 9.39 1.42 7.79
C PHE A 175 8.44 2.58 8.01
N SER A 176 8.65 3.66 7.26
CA SER A 176 7.78 4.83 7.24
C SER A 176 6.33 4.43 6.97
N ASN A 177 5.39 5.13 7.59
CA ASN A 177 3.97 4.78 7.48
C ASN A 177 3.41 4.89 6.04
N TYR A 178 4.01 5.71 5.18
CA TYR A 178 3.52 5.96 3.82
C TYR A 178 4.52 5.52 2.76
N LEU A 179 4.00 5.00 1.65
CA LEU A 179 4.80 4.57 0.51
C LEU A 179 5.60 5.71 -0.13
N SER A 180 5.14 6.95 0.01
CA SER A 180 5.89 8.15 -0.38
C SER A 180 7.18 8.38 0.42
N GLY A 181 7.41 7.64 1.50
CA GLY A 181 8.49 7.84 2.48
C GLY A 181 8.10 8.79 3.62
N ALA A 182 6.93 9.42 3.55
CA ALA A 182 6.42 10.20 4.67
C ALA A 182 6.19 9.32 5.89
N ASN A 183 6.60 9.80 7.06
CA ASN A 183 6.52 9.04 8.31
C ASN A 183 5.73 9.79 9.38
N GLY A 184 4.58 10.35 8.99
CA GLY A 184 3.67 11.03 9.88
C GLY A 184 2.70 10.07 10.61
N TRP A 185 1.97 10.62 11.57
CA TRP A 185 0.89 9.93 12.23
C TRP A 185 -0.20 9.51 11.24
N TYR A 186 -0.73 8.30 11.41
CA TYR A 186 -1.70 7.68 10.53
C TYR A 186 -3.01 7.39 11.26
N ARG A 187 -4.14 7.62 10.61
CA ARG A 187 -5.50 7.43 11.16
C ARG A 187 -5.75 8.16 12.48
N VAL A 188 -5.28 9.39 12.54
CA VAL A 188 -5.52 10.27 13.69
C VAL A 188 -7.00 10.61 13.79
N ALA A 189 -7.55 10.49 14.98
CA ALA A 189 -8.97 10.75 15.28
C ALA A 189 -9.95 9.99 14.36
N TYR A 190 -9.56 8.79 13.92
CA TYR A 190 -10.39 7.97 13.04
C TYR A 190 -11.28 7.02 13.84
N ASP A 191 -12.58 7.28 13.79
CA ASP A 191 -13.60 6.36 14.28
C ASP A 191 -14.10 5.47 13.11
N ILE A 192 -14.05 4.16 13.32
CA ILE A 192 -14.60 3.17 12.38
C ILE A 192 -16.11 2.91 12.56
N GLY A 193 -16.78 3.80 13.28
CA GLY A 193 -18.24 3.70 13.54
C GLY A 193 -18.59 2.83 14.75
N ILE A 194 -17.63 2.46 15.59
CA ILE A 194 -17.86 1.67 16.81
C ILE A 194 -17.78 2.51 18.09
N GLY A 195 -17.70 3.84 17.95
CA GLY A 195 -17.62 4.77 19.07
C GLY A 195 -16.31 4.67 19.89
N GLN A 196 -15.25 4.07 19.29
CA GLN A 196 -13.93 4.00 19.94
C GLN A 196 -13.03 5.12 19.46
N CYS A 197 -12.53 5.89 20.41
CA CYS A 197 -11.49 6.85 20.14
C CYS A 197 -10.17 6.17 19.75
N ARG A 198 -9.50 6.72 18.72
CA ARG A 198 -8.16 6.33 18.34
C ARG A 198 -7.29 7.57 18.19
N GLU A 199 -6.21 7.61 18.93
CA GLU A 199 -5.24 8.70 18.86
C GLU A 199 -4.42 8.69 17.57
N GLY A 200 -4.41 7.58 16.86
CA GLY A 200 -3.66 7.36 15.63
C GLY A 200 -2.50 6.40 15.82
N THR A 201 -1.86 6.09 14.70
CA THR A 201 -0.65 5.25 14.65
C THR A 201 0.56 6.16 14.50
N PRO A 202 1.54 6.07 15.40
CA PRO A 202 2.70 6.96 15.41
C PRO A 202 3.61 6.71 14.19
N PRO A 203 4.60 7.59 13.95
CA PRO A 203 5.69 7.34 13.03
C PRO A 203 6.28 5.94 13.21
N PHE A 204 6.56 5.25 12.09
CA PHE A 204 7.00 3.85 12.03
C PHE A 204 6.03 2.81 12.60
N GLY A 205 4.87 3.21 13.09
CA GLY A 205 3.90 2.31 13.74
C GLY A 205 3.23 1.31 12.77
N LEU A 206 3.43 1.45 11.47
CA LEU A 206 3.00 0.47 10.46
C LEU A 206 4.13 -0.49 10.04
N THR A 207 5.28 -0.49 10.70
CA THR A 207 6.44 -1.35 10.37
C THR A 207 6.06 -2.83 10.23
N ILE A 208 5.17 -3.34 11.07
CA ILE A 208 4.65 -4.73 10.99
C ILE A 208 4.03 -5.06 9.62
N SER A 209 3.61 -4.06 8.86
CA SER A 209 3.05 -4.29 7.52
C SER A 209 4.07 -4.81 6.52
N PHE A 210 5.37 -4.62 6.77
CA PHE A 210 6.42 -5.16 5.91
C PHE A 210 6.46 -6.70 5.95
N PRO A 211 6.68 -7.36 7.10
CA PRO A 211 6.73 -8.82 7.15
C PRO A 211 5.35 -9.46 6.89
N THR A 212 4.26 -8.83 7.31
CA THR A 212 2.90 -9.40 7.18
C THR A 212 2.21 -9.08 5.86
N GLY A 213 2.73 -8.12 5.10
CA GLY A 213 2.12 -7.61 3.88
C GLY A 213 2.54 -8.33 2.58
N GLY A 214 3.43 -9.32 2.68
CA GLY A 214 3.94 -10.04 1.52
C GLY A 214 5.04 -9.32 0.75
N TYR A 215 5.52 -8.16 1.21
CA TYR A 215 6.56 -7.38 0.54
C TYR A 215 7.84 -8.17 0.27
N ILE A 216 8.13 -9.20 1.07
CA ILE A 216 9.29 -10.08 0.89
C ILE A 216 9.31 -10.74 -0.50
N THR A 217 8.15 -10.97 -1.11
CA THR A 217 8.08 -11.53 -2.47
C THR A 217 8.71 -10.61 -3.53
N TRP A 218 8.85 -9.33 -3.23
CA TRP A 218 9.54 -8.36 -4.09
C TRP A 218 11.08 -8.46 -4.02
N ALA A 219 11.63 -9.35 -3.20
CA ALA A 219 13.07 -9.64 -3.17
C ALA A 219 13.62 -10.04 -4.55
N ARG A 220 12.79 -10.63 -5.41
CA ARG A 220 13.13 -10.94 -6.82
C ARG A 220 13.41 -9.68 -7.66
N HIS A 221 12.91 -8.52 -7.24
CA HIS A 221 13.11 -7.23 -7.92
C HIS A 221 14.14 -6.35 -7.21
N ASN A 222 14.31 -6.52 -5.89
CA ASN A 222 15.32 -5.83 -5.10
C ASN A 222 15.81 -6.74 -3.96
N PRO A 223 17.04 -7.30 -4.06
CA PRO A 223 17.56 -8.28 -3.10
C PRO A 223 17.63 -7.77 -1.65
N THR A 224 17.76 -6.46 -1.43
CA THR A 224 17.79 -5.87 -0.08
C THR A 224 16.51 -6.19 0.71
N ILE A 225 15.39 -6.34 0.02
CA ILE A 225 14.12 -6.76 0.64
C ILE A 225 14.23 -8.13 1.29
N GLY A 226 14.93 -9.06 0.63
CA GLY A 226 15.18 -10.41 1.17
C GLY A 226 16.05 -10.36 2.43
N LEU A 227 17.12 -9.57 2.40
CA LEU A 227 18.01 -9.37 3.56
C LEU A 227 17.24 -8.77 4.75
N LEU A 228 16.38 -7.78 4.51
CA LEU A 228 15.52 -7.19 5.54
C LEU A 228 14.54 -8.21 6.11
N GLY A 229 13.94 -9.06 5.25
CA GLY A 229 13.06 -10.12 5.69
C GLY A 229 13.76 -11.13 6.60
N GLN A 230 14.98 -11.54 6.23
CA GLN A 230 15.81 -12.41 7.06
C GLN A 230 16.15 -11.74 8.39
N ARG A 231 16.59 -10.48 8.36
CA ARG A 231 16.95 -9.74 9.58
C ARG A 231 15.80 -9.60 10.55
N LEU A 232 14.62 -9.25 10.05
CA LEU A 232 13.40 -9.16 10.87
C LEU A 232 13.02 -10.51 11.48
N TYR A 233 13.18 -11.59 10.72
CA TYR A 233 12.95 -12.94 11.25
C TYR A 233 13.92 -13.27 12.40
N GLU A 234 15.20 -12.95 12.24
CA GLU A 234 16.22 -13.13 13.29
C GLU A 234 15.87 -12.35 14.55
N LEU A 235 15.51 -11.06 14.40
CA LEU A 235 15.13 -10.18 15.51
C LEU A 235 13.89 -10.69 16.25
N THR A 236 12.88 -11.17 15.53
CA THR A 236 11.64 -11.68 16.15
C THR A 236 11.80 -13.08 16.73
N SER A 237 12.75 -13.87 16.23
CA SER A 237 12.99 -15.24 16.68
C SER A 237 14.02 -15.32 17.82
N SER A 238 14.73 -14.23 18.11
CA SER A 238 15.70 -14.19 19.20
C SER A 238 14.98 -14.32 20.55
N LYS A 239 15.36 -15.32 21.34
CA LYS A 239 14.77 -15.61 22.66
C LYS A 239 15.07 -14.55 23.74
N ASP A 240 15.91 -13.59 23.44
CA ASP A 240 16.41 -12.61 24.42
C ASP A 240 15.39 -11.51 24.79
N GLY A 241 14.17 -11.54 24.26
CA GLY A 241 13.05 -10.70 24.72
C GLY A 241 13.29 -9.18 24.72
N LYS A 242 14.50 -8.75 24.34
CA LYS A 242 14.93 -7.35 24.44
C LYS A 242 14.65 -6.53 23.18
N VAL A 243 14.30 -7.17 22.08
CA VAL A 243 13.97 -6.48 20.83
C VAL A 243 12.57 -6.89 20.44
N ASN A 244 11.58 -6.12 20.88
CA ASN A 244 10.29 -6.11 20.22
C ASN A 244 10.35 -4.97 19.17
N PRO A 245 10.61 -5.28 17.89
CA PRO A 245 10.71 -4.26 16.85
C PRO A 245 9.32 -3.69 16.44
N PHE A 246 8.24 -4.10 17.16
CA PHE A 246 6.86 -3.72 16.84
C PHE A 246 6.10 -3.21 18.06
#